data_2dcbdfba43098827b226483126691342
#
_entry.id   2dcbdfba43098827b226483126691342
#
_cell.length_a   1.000
_cell.length_b   1.000
_cell.length_c   1.000
_cell.angle_alpha   90.00
_cell.angle_beta   90.00
_cell.angle_gamma   90.00
#
_symmetry.space_group_name_H-M   'P 1'
#
loop_
_entity.id
_entity.type
_entity.pdbx_description
1 polymer ?
#
loop_
_entity_poly.entity_id
_entity_poly.type
_entity_poly.pdbx_seq_one_letter_code
_entity_poly.pdbx_strand_id
1 'polypeptide(L)'
;HNGLTSSEGEFKSILNHLEKGSIFDKAKTLRDRMVLHRDDGTVTHIEFFNKVEWCKNRYQVTHQVTVEGSYKTRYDVTLLVNGLPLIQIELKRRGLGLKEAFNQINRYQRHSYWAGSSLFQYVQIFVISNGENTKYYANNRNQSFKRLPAPSSCWNCRESVNRCSSNPR
;
A
#
# COMPACT_ATOMS: atom_id res chain seq x y z
N HIS A 1 -5.02 2.24 -15.60
CA HIS A 1 -4.70 0.80 -15.58
C HIS A 1 -5.75 -0.01 -16.37
N ASN A 2 -7.03 0.12 -16.05
CA ASN A 2 -8.10 -0.61 -16.75
C ASN A 2 -8.52 0.02 -18.12
N GLY A 3 -8.04 1.21 -18.45
CA GLY A 3 -8.38 1.91 -19.71
C GLY A 3 -9.86 2.31 -19.84
N LEU A 4 -10.58 2.40 -18.73
CA LEU A 4 -12.01 2.67 -18.70
C LEU A 4 -12.29 4.12 -18.28
N THR A 5 -13.23 4.76 -18.96
CA THR A 5 -13.87 5.98 -18.48
C THR A 5 -15.12 5.57 -17.73
N SER A 6 -15.25 5.97 -16.48
CA SER A 6 -16.40 5.63 -15.64
C SER A 6 -17.30 6.84 -15.43
N SER A 7 -18.60 6.63 -15.32
CA SER A 7 -19.53 7.63 -14.81
C SER A 7 -19.32 7.87 -13.31
N GLU A 8 -19.94 8.91 -12.76
CA GLU A 8 -19.90 9.20 -11.34
C GLU A 8 -20.51 8.06 -10.50
N GLY A 9 -21.61 7.47 -10.97
CA GLY A 9 -22.27 6.34 -10.32
C GLY A 9 -21.40 5.07 -10.32
N GLU A 10 -20.78 4.76 -11.46
CA GLU A 10 -19.84 3.65 -11.60
C GLU A 10 -18.61 3.84 -10.70
N PHE A 11 -18.06 5.06 -10.68
CA PHE A 11 -16.92 5.39 -9.81
C PHE A 11 -17.27 5.22 -8.32
N LYS A 12 -18.45 5.68 -7.90
CA LYS A 12 -18.96 5.48 -6.53
C LYS A 12 -19.11 4.00 -6.18
N SER A 13 -19.58 3.19 -7.14
CA SER A 13 -19.66 1.73 -6.96
C SER A 13 -18.28 1.10 -6.73
N ILE A 14 -17.27 1.54 -7.50
CA ILE A 14 -15.88 1.09 -7.32
C ILE A 14 -15.34 1.50 -5.94
N LEU A 15 -15.56 2.74 -5.52
CA LEU A 15 -15.14 3.21 -4.19
C LEU A 15 -15.80 2.42 -3.07
N ASN A 16 -17.11 2.20 -3.15
CA ASN A 16 -17.85 1.39 -2.18
C ASN A 16 -17.31 -0.04 -2.08
N HIS A 17 -16.88 -0.62 -3.21
CA HIS A 17 -16.25 -1.95 -3.22
C HIS A 17 -14.87 -1.91 -2.54
N LEU A 18 -14.08 -0.86 -2.78
CA LEU A 18 -12.77 -0.67 -2.17
C LEU A 18 -12.85 -0.38 -0.65
N GLU A 19 -13.91 0.24 -0.18
CA GLU A 19 -14.07 0.59 1.25
C GLU A 19 -14.43 -0.60 2.13
N LYS A 20 -14.96 -1.68 1.56
CA LYS A 20 -15.42 -2.85 2.31
C LYS A 20 -14.28 -3.68 2.92
N GLY A 21 -14.59 -4.33 4.04
CA GLY A 21 -13.78 -5.38 4.63
C GLY A 21 -12.61 -4.93 5.50
N SER A 22 -11.99 -5.91 6.12
CA SER A 22 -10.77 -5.77 6.92
C SER A 22 -9.52 -5.59 6.05
N ILE A 23 -8.37 -5.35 6.66
CA ILE A 23 -7.07 -5.27 5.95
C ILE A 23 -6.80 -6.56 5.16
N PHE A 24 -7.16 -7.71 5.69
CA PHE A 24 -7.02 -8.98 4.99
C PHE A 24 -7.96 -9.10 3.78
N ASP A 25 -9.22 -8.63 3.94
CA ASP A 25 -10.18 -8.60 2.83
C ASP A 25 -9.74 -7.63 1.75
N LYS A 26 -9.12 -6.49 2.10
CA LYS A 26 -8.53 -5.56 1.13
C LYS A 26 -7.39 -6.20 0.34
N ALA A 27 -6.58 -7.08 0.94
CA ALA A 27 -5.57 -7.84 0.22
C ALA A 27 -6.21 -8.80 -0.81
N LYS A 28 -7.37 -9.39 -0.49
CA LYS A 28 -8.15 -10.19 -1.47
C LYS A 28 -8.71 -9.30 -2.58
N THR A 29 -9.31 -8.17 -2.23
CA THR A 29 -9.83 -7.20 -3.20
C THR A 29 -8.79 -6.78 -4.23
N LEU A 30 -7.53 -6.54 -3.80
CA LEU A 30 -6.43 -6.22 -4.71
C LEU A 30 -6.11 -7.37 -5.67
N ARG A 31 -6.25 -8.61 -5.22
CA ARG A 31 -5.93 -9.81 -6.00
C ARG A 31 -7.05 -10.22 -6.93
N ASP A 32 -8.29 -9.99 -6.50
CA ASP A 32 -9.48 -10.45 -7.20
C ASP A 32 -9.99 -9.36 -8.15
N ARG A 33 -10.84 -9.73 -9.11
CA ARG A 33 -11.48 -8.78 -10.02
C ARG A 33 -12.85 -8.40 -9.48
N MET A 34 -13.18 -7.13 -9.58
CA MET A 34 -14.53 -6.64 -9.32
C MET A 34 -15.37 -6.70 -10.60
N VAL A 35 -16.58 -7.22 -10.49
CA VAL A 35 -17.58 -7.09 -11.54
C VAL A 35 -18.24 -5.72 -11.43
N LEU A 36 -18.18 -4.93 -12.48
CA LEU A 36 -18.83 -3.63 -12.59
C LEU A 36 -19.95 -3.71 -13.63
N HIS A 37 -21.18 -3.46 -13.19
CA HIS A 37 -22.32 -3.24 -14.07
C HIS A 37 -22.29 -1.78 -14.52
N ARG A 38 -22.22 -1.58 -15.82
CA ARG A 38 -22.14 -0.27 -16.43
C ARG A 38 -23.51 0.34 -16.66
N ASP A 39 -23.55 1.67 -16.74
CA ASP A 39 -24.79 2.42 -16.99
C ASP A 39 -25.40 2.11 -18.36
N ASP A 40 -24.60 1.66 -19.31
CA ASP A 40 -25.03 1.20 -20.64
C ASP A 40 -25.60 -0.23 -20.66
N GLY A 41 -25.70 -0.88 -19.49
CA GLY A 41 -26.17 -2.25 -19.34
C GLY A 41 -25.11 -3.33 -19.61
N THR A 42 -23.90 -2.96 -19.99
CA THR A 42 -22.80 -3.92 -20.16
C THR A 42 -22.16 -4.30 -18.83
N VAL A 43 -21.40 -5.39 -18.83
CA VAL A 43 -20.65 -5.85 -17.67
C VAL A 43 -19.17 -5.82 -17.98
N THR A 44 -18.38 -5.24 -17.09
CA THR A 44 -16.93 -5.22 -17.21
C THR A 44 -16.26 -5.66 -15.91
N HIS A 45 -14.99 -6.05 -16.01
CA HIS A 45 -14.20 -6.49 -14.86
C HIS A 45 -13.12 -5.45 -14.56
N ILE A 46 -13.12 -4.96 -13.32
CA ILE A 46 -12.09 -4.05 -12.82
C ILE A 46 -10.99 -4.86 -12.14
N GLU A 47 -9.77 -4.67 -12.58
CA GLU A 47 -8.57 -5.26 -11.99
C GLU A 47 -7.83 -4.17 -11.24
N PHE A 48 -7.66 -4.32 -9.92
CA PHE A 48 -6.96 -3.32 -9.11
C PHE A 48 -5.45 -3.51 -9.14
N PHE A 49 -4.99 -4.73 -9.37
CA PHE A 49 -3.58 -5.09 -9.42
C PHE A 49 -3.35 -6.21 -10.45
N ASN A 50 -2.49 -5.95 -11.44
CA ASN A 50 -2.09 -7.00 -12.37
C ASN A 50 -1.02 -7.87 -11.73
N LYS A 51 -1.43 -9.07 -11.29
CA LYS A 51 -0.57 -10.04 -10.59
C LYS A 51 0.26 -10.93 -11.52
N VAL A 52 -0.08 -10.96 -12.81
CA VAL A 52 0.63 -11.78 -13.82
C VAL A 52 1.75 -10.97 -14.45
N GLU A 53 1.42 -9.77 -14.94
CA GLU A 53 2.35 -8.86 -15.60
C GLU A 53 2.53 -7.60 -14.75
N TRP A 54 3.25 -7.73 -13.67
CA TRP A 54 3.35 -6.65 -12.69
C TRP A 54 4.02 -5.38 -13.25
N CYS A 55 4.80 -5.47 -14.33
CA CYS A 55 5.32 -4.29 -15.04
C CYS A 55 4.19 -3.42 -15.66
N LYS A 56 3.00 -3.95 -15.86
CA LYS A 56 1.83 -3.19 -16.33
C LYS A 56 1.14 -2.39 -15.23
N ASN A 57 1.50 -2.59 -13.97
CA ASN A 57 1.03 -1.74 -12.90
C ASN A 57 1.75 -0.39 -12.92
N ARG A 58 1.05 0.66 -12.50
CA ARG A 58 1.63 1.99 -12.30
C ARG A 58 2.15 2.10 -10.88
N TYR A 59 3.46 2.28 -10.73
CA TYR A 59 4.11 2.49 -9.44
C TYR A 59 4.34 3.97 -9.20
N GLN A 60 4.04 4.43 -8.00
CA GLN A 60 4.18 5.83 -7.60
C GLN A 60 4.78 5.89 -6.20
N VAL A 61 5.57 6.92 -5.96
CA VAL A 61 6.14 7.23 -4.64
C VAL A 61 5.63 8.60 -4.23
N THR A 62 5.12 8.70 -3.03
CA THR A 62 4.78 9.99 -2.41
C THR A 62 5.50 10.12 -1.09
N HIS A 63 5.85 11.33 -0.70
CA HIS A 63 6.54 11.62 0.54
C HIS A 63 5.87 12.74 1.31
N GLN A 64 6.02 12.70 2.63
CA GLN A 64 5.51 13.71 3.56
C GLN A 64 4.00 13.99 3.39
N VAL A 65 3.23 12.95 3.08
CA VAL A 65 1.77 13.05 2.98
C VAL A 65 1.18 13.32 4.36
N THR A 66 0.45 14.41 4.47
CA THR A 66 -0.30 14.73 5.68
C THR A 66 -1.74 14.27 5.51
N VAL A 67 -2.21 13.47 6.43
CA VAL A 67 -3.61 13.04 6.50
C VAL A 67 -4.23 13.69 7.74
N GLU A 68 -5.31 14.43 7.51
CA GLU A 68 -6.12 15.02 8.56
C GLU A 68 -7.21 14.03 8.95
N GLY A 69 -7.20 13.62 10.18
CA GLY A 69 -8.21 12.77 10.82
C GLY A 69 -8.42 13.27 12.23
N SER A 70 -8.75 12.38 13.17
CA SER A 70 -8.78 12.74 14.60
C SER A 70 -7.46 13.31 15.11
N TYR A 71 -6.36 12.99 14.43
CA TYR A 71 -5.03 13.54 14.64
C TYR A 71 -4.36 13.79 13.29
N LYS A 72 -3.65 14.93 13.18
CA LYS A 72 -2.83 15.24 12.01
C LYS A 72 -1.64 14.28 11.99
N THR A 73 -1.58 13.43 10.99
CA THR A 73 -0.55 12.42 10.81
C THR A 73 0.24 12.72 9.55
N ARG A 74 1.57 12.73 9.63
CA ARG A 74 2.45 12.90 8.49
C ARG A 74 3.23 11.61 8.25
N TYR A 75 3.08 11.06 7.07
CA TYR A 75 3.75 9.85 6.62
C TYR A 75 5.03 10.21 5.87
N ASP A 76 6.14 9.52 6.18
CA ASP A 76 7.42 9.85 5.56
C ASP A 76 7.42 9.48 4.08
N VAL A 77 7.24 8.21 3.73
CA VAL A 77 7.18 7.74 2.34
C VAL A 77 6.11 6.68 2.18
N THR A 78 5.31 6.82 1.14
CA THR A 78 4.28 5.84 0.77
C THR A 78 4.49 5.38 -0.66
N LEU A 79 4.53 4.07 -0.88
CA LEU A 79 4.52 3.48 -2.21
C LEU A 79 3.10 3.11 -2.60
N LEU A 80 2.67 3.60 -3.75
CA LEU A 80 1.36 3.30 -4.32
C LEU A 80 1.53 2.41 -5.55
N VAL A 81 0.56 1.53 -5.72
CA VAL A 81 0.41 0.73 -6.94
C VAL A 81 -0.99 0.99 -7.48
N ASN A 82 -1.07 1.43 -8.73
CA ASN A 82 -2.33 1.84 -9.39
C ASN A 82 -3.13 2.87 -8.56
N GLY A 83 -2.44 3.75 -7.82
CA GLY A 83 -3.04 4.76 -6.96
C GLY A 83 -3.40 4.28 -5.55
N LEU A 84 -3.27 3.00 -5.23
CA LEU A 84 -3.55 2.46 -3.90
C LEU A 84 -2.27 2.40 -3.05
N PRO A 85 -2.27 2.93 -1.81
CA PRO A 85 -1.11 2.90 -0.93
C PRO A 85 -0.91 1.48 -0.38
N LEU A 86 0.13 0.79 -0.80
CA LEU A 86 0.39 -0.59 -0.39
C LEU A 86 1.52 -0.73 0.62
N ILE A 87 2.50 0.17 0.58
CA ILE A 87 3.66 0.10 1.46
C ILE A 87 3.87 1.46 2.12
N GLN A 88 4.00 1.45 3.42
CA GLN A 88 4.36 2.61 4.22
C GLN A 88 5.77 2.45 4.75
N ILE A 89 6.60 3.46 4.54
CA ILE A 89 7.99 3.51 5.01
C ILE A 89 8.12 4.64 6.04
N GLU A 90 8.63 4.32 7.21
CA GLU A 90 8.96 5.27 8.27
C GLU A 90 10.46 5.35 8.43
N LEU A 91 11.00 6.55 8.33
CA LEU A 91 12.43 6.83 8.36
C LEU A 91 12.83 7.48 9.69
N LYS A 92 13.97 7.08 10.19
CA LYS A 92 14.62 7.70 11.35
C LYS A 92 16.04 8.11 11.00
N ARG A 93 16.55 9.07 11.76
CA ARG A 93 17.97 9.47 11.66
C ARG A 93 18.86 8.28 12.00
N ARG A 94 20.03 8.25 11.38
CA ARG A 94 21.10 7.32 11.72
C ARG A 94 21.40 7.37 13.21
N GLY A 95 21.65 6.23 13.84
CA GLY A 95 21.90 6.11 15.28
C GLY A 95 20.64 6.03 16.17
N LEU A 96 19.44 6.34 15.65
CA LEU A 96 18.19 6.14 16.40
C LEU A 96 17.68 4.70 16.28
N GLY A 97 17.13 4.20 17.37
CA GLY A 97 16.60 2.84 17.41
C GLY A 97 15.35 2.66 16.54
N LEU A 98 15.29 1.59 15.75
CA LEU A 98 14.11 1.26 14.92
C LEU A 98 12.81 1.05 15.74
N LYS A 99 12.93 0.80 17.05
CA LYS A 99 11.78 0.67 17.95
C LYS A 99 10.92 1.94 17.98
N GLU A 100 11.53 3.10 17.85
CA GLU A 100 10.80 4.38 17.81
C GLU A 100 9.94 4.49 16.54
N ALA A 101 10.49 4.11 15.37
CA ALA A 101 9.74 4.05 14.13
C ALA A 101 8.56 3.07 14.22
N PHE A 102 8.80 1.89 14.79
CA PHE A 102 7.76 0.90 15.04
C PHE A 102 6.63 1.44 15.93
N ASN A 103 6.97 2.09 17.02
CA ASN A 103 5.99 2.69 17.93
C ASN A 103 5.20 3.81 17.26
N GLN A 104 5.83 4.57 16.36
CA GLN A 104 5.17 5.61 15.58
C GLN A 104 4.13 5.02 14.61
N ILE A 105 4.50 3.98 13.85
CA ILE A 105 3.55 3.27 12.98
C ILE A 105 2.38 2.69 13.79
N ASN A 106 2.64 2.10 14.96
CA ASN A 106 1.58 1.57 15.81
C ASN A 106 0.60 2.65 16.30
N ARG A 107 1.08 3.87 16.54
CA ARG A 107 0.18 5.01 16.83
C ARG A 107 -0.65 5.36 15.60
N TYR A 108 -0.06 5.40 14.42
CA TYR A 108 -0.78 5.66 13.16
C TYR A 108 -1.83 4.60 12.87
N GLN A 109 -1.51 3.31 13.11
CA GLN A 109 -2.47 2.23 12.94
C GLN A 109 -3.73 2.45 13.79
N ARG A 110 -3.57 2.87 15.04
CA ARG A 110 -4.70 3.06 15.98
C ARG A 110 -5.57 4.26 15.64
N HIS A 111 -4.97 5.32 15.10
CA HIS A 111 -5.63 6.62 14.99
C HIS A 111 -5.98 7.04 13.56
N SER A 112 -5.32 6.48 12.56
CA SER A 112 -5.48 6.92 11.16
C SER A 112 -5.83 5.80 10.19
N TYR A 113 -5.12 4.66 10.24
CA TYR A 113 -5.36 3.58 9.28
C TYR A 113 -6.69 2.84 9.53
N TRP A 114 -7.24 2.92 10.74
CA TRP A 114 -8.41 2.17 11.15
C TRP A 114 -9.62 3.05 11.51
N ALA A 115 -9.43 4.35 11.56
CA ALA A 115 -10.46 5.32 11.92
C ALA A 115 -11.04 6.00 10.67
N GLY A 116 -11.83 5.31 9.87
CA GLY A 116 -12.56 5.90 8.75
C GLY A 116 -12.33 5.21 7.40
N SER A 117 -13.04 5.66 6.38
CA SER A 117 -12.96 5.21 5.00
C SER A 117 -11.73 5.77 4.27
N SER A 118 -10.53 5.45 4.74
CA SER A 118 -9.29 5.93 4.12
C SER A 118 -8.66 4.87 3.23
N LEU A 119 -8.19 5.26 2.03
CA LEU A 119 -7.40 4.41 1.16
C LEU A 119 -6.13 3.87 1.85
N PHE A 120 -5.64 4.52 2.90
CA PHE A 120 -4.51 4.02 3.69
C PHE A 120 -4.78 2.68 4.40
N GLN A 121 -6.03 2.23 4.47
CA GLN A 121 -6.35 0.87 4.91
C GLN A 121 -5.83 -0.21 3.94
N TYR A 122 -5.42 0.16 2.73
CA TYR A 122 -4.78 -0.73 1.76
C TYR A 122 -3.30 -0.99 2.05
N VAL A 123 -2.68 -0.29 2.98
CA VAL A 123 -1.29 -0.55 3.38
C VAL A 123 -1.17 -1.96 3.93
N GLN A 124 -0.42 -2.80 3.24
CA GLN A 124 -0.18 -4.20 3.59
C GLN A 124 1.17 -4.44 4.25
N ILE A 125 2.14 -3.59 3.95
CA ILE A 125 3.52 -3.73 4.42
C ILE A 125 4.00 -2.43 5.05
N PHE A 126 4.63 -2.54 6.18
CA PHE A 126 5.39 -1.49 6.83
C PHE A 126 6.88 -1.75 6.71
N VAL A 127 7.62 -0.70 6.40
CA VAL A 127 9.08 -0.68 6.39
C VAL A 127 9.55 0.39 7.37
N ILE A 128 10.50 0.06 8.22
CA ILE A 128 11.14 0.99 9.14
C ILE A 128 12.65 0.98 8.91
N SER A 129 13.24 2.16 8.76
CA SER A 129 14.68 2.29 8.47
C SER A 129 15.29 3.49 9.18
N ASN A 130 16.55 3.34 9.58
CA ASN A 130 17.37 4.44 10.08
C ASN A 130 18.63 4.69 9.21
N GLY A 131 18.64 4.14 8.00
CA GLY A 131 19.79 4.24 7.08
C GLY A 131 20.92 3.24 7.37
N GLU A 132 20.94 2.58 8.52
CA GLU A 132 21.89 1.51 8.88
C GLU A 132 21.17 0.16 8.90
N ASN A 133 20.02 0.14 9.51
CA ASN A 133 19.20 -1.05 9.67
C ASN A 133 17.82 -0.82 9.08
N THR A 134 17.27 -1.87 8.46
CA THR A 134 15.93 -1.86 7.92
C THR A 134 15.18 -3.09 8.38
N LYS A 135 13.94 -2.92 8.81
CA LYS A 135 13.00 -4.01 9.08
C LYS A 135 11.73 -3.78 8.31
N TYR A 136 11.07 -4.87 7.92
CA TYR A 136 9.76 -4.82 7.30
C TYR A 136 8.83 -5.85 7.93
N TYR A 137 7.54 -5.60 7.89
CA TYR A 137 6.53 -6.49 8.46
C TYR A 137 5.16 -6.23 7.85
N ALA A 138 4.31 -7.27 7.89
CA ALA A 138 2.93 -7.17 7.42
C ALA A 138 2.08 -6.29 8.35
N ASN A 139 1.07 -5.64 7.80
CA ASN A 139 0.07 -4.91 8.57
C ASN A 139 -0.82 -5.88 9.33
N ASN A 140 -0.40 -6.23 10.53
CA ASN A 140 -1.09 -7.14 11.43
C ASN A 140 -1.23 -6.51 12.82
N ARG A 141 -2.42 -6.59 13.42
CA ARG A 141 -2.73 -6.03 14.76
C ARG A 141 -1.88 -6.62 15.89
N ASN A 142 -1.43 -7.85 15.74
CA ASN A 142 -0.72 -8.61 16.75
C ASN A 142 0.81 -8.54 16.61
N GLN A 143 1.33 -7.60 15.82
CA GLN A 143 2.77 -7.43 15.66
C GLN A 143 3.42 -6.84 16.91
N SER A 144 4.58 -7.38 17.27
CA SER A 144 5.45 -6.81 18.29
C SER A 144 6.87 -6.63 17.74
N PHE A 145 7.56 -5.59 18.19
CA PHE A 145 8.91 -5.29 17.72
C PHE A 145 9.88 -6.47 17.91
N LYS A 146 9.74 -7.23 18.99
CA LYS A 146 10.59 -8.40 19.29
C LYS A 146 10.42 -9.54 18.27
N ARG A 147 9.25 -9.64 17.62
CA ARG A 147 8.95 -10.67 16.63
C ARG A 147 9.30 -10.28 15.20
N LEU A 148 9.76 -9.07 14.98
CA LEU A 148 10.20 -8.65 13.66
C LEU A 148 11.49 -9.40 13.26
N PRO A 149 11.64 -9.76 11.98
CA PRO A 149 12.87 -10.40 11.50
C PRO A 149 14.09 -9.54 11.80
N ALA A 150 15.24 -10.18 11.88
CA ALA A 150 16.51 -9.46 12.04
C ALA A 150 16.65 -8.39 10.94
N PRO A 151 17.34 -7.27 11.21
CA PRO A 151 17.59 -6.27 10.19
C PRO A 151 18.31 -6.92 9.00
N SER A 152 17.79 -6.75 7.79
CA SER A 152 18.52 -7.12 6.59
C SER A 152 19.57 -6.04 6.33
N SER A 153 20.83 -6.40 6.36
CA SER A 153 21.88 -5.57 5.81
C SER A 153 21.73 -5.56 4.29
N CYS A 154 21.41 -4.39 3.75
CA CYS A 154 21.44 -4.07 2.33
C CYS A 154 20.59 -4.96 1.38
N TRP A 155 19.49 -4.42 0.94
CA TRP A 155 18.84 -4.87 -0.28
C TRP A 155 19.80 -4.60 -1.46
N ASN A 156 20.33 -5.66 -2.04
CA ASN A 156 21.04 -5.58 -3.32
C ASN A 156 20.00 -5.29 -4.43
N CYS A 157 19.72 -4.01 -4.66
CA CYS A 157 18.74 -3.55 -5.66
C CYS A 157 19.14 -3.88 -7.12
N ARG A 158 20.26 -4.56 -7.36
CA ARG A 158 20.77 -4.78 -8.73
C ARG A 158 20.12 -5.93 -9.49
N GLU A 159 19.42 -6.87 -8.84
CA GLU A 159 18.93 -8.06 -9.56
C GLU A 159 17.49 -7.97 -10.09
N SER A 160 16.67 -7.05 -9.59
CA SER A 160 15.27 -6.99 -9.99
C SER A 160 14.96 -6.09 -11.19
N VAL A 161 15.85 -5.20 -11.55
CA VAL A 161 15.64 -4.25 -12.68
C VAL A 161 15.82 -4.93 -14.05
N ASN A 162 16.60 -5.99 -14.12
CA ASN A 162 16.93 -6.64 -15.40
C ASN A 162 15.84 -7.57 -15.97
N ARG A 163 14.76 -7.85 -15.23
CA ARG A 163 13.67 -8.70 -15.77
C ARG A 163 12.61 -7.95 -16.57
N CYS A 164 12.53 -6.62 -16.44
CA CYS A 164 11.54 -5.83 -17.20
C CYS A 164 12.07 -5.29 -18.53
N SER A 165 13.40 -5.33 -18.77
CA SER A 165 14.02 -4.78 -19.97
C SER A 165 14.21 -5.78 -21.11
N SER A 166 13.85 -7.04 -20.95
CA SER A 166 14.06 -8.10 -21.96
C SER A 166 12.77 -8.67 -22.53
N ASN A 167 11.89 -7.80 -23.06
CA ASN A 167 10.91 -8.27 -24.03
C ASN A 167 10.62 -7.17 -25.07
N PRO A 168 11.42 -7.08 -26.18
CA PRO A 168 11.02 -6.33 -27.35
C PRO A 168 10.12 -7.23 -28.20
N ARG A 169 8.88 -6.83 -28.37
CA ARG A 169 7.85 -7.13 -29.40
C ARG A 169 6.51 -7.53 -28.83
#